data_ec84e76b91afc5af3107309df31f0545
#
_entry.id   ec84e76b91afc5af3107309df31f0545
#
_cell.length_a   1.000
_cell.length_b   1.000
_cell.length_c   1.000
_cell.angle_alpha   90.00
_cell.angle_beta   90.00
_cell.angle_gamma   90.00
#
_symmetry.space_group_name_H-M   'P 1'
#
loop_
_entity.id
_entity.type
_entity.pdbx_description
1 polymer ?
#
loop_
_entity_poly.entity_id
_entity_poly.type
_entity_poly.pdbx_seq_one_letter_code
_entity_poly.pdbx_strand_id
1 'polypeptide(L)'
;MDISFSEQDLQFKEEIRSGLENDFPSHIREKQNQGIALTKDDRIDFHKFLYEKGWAGYNWPVKYGGTGWSLVQIYLFLNELAYANCPTILPFGLNMVGPVIYTYGNQHQKDKFLPDILKFNSWCK
;
A
#
# COMPACT_ATOMS: atom_id res chain seq x y z
N MET A 1 25.00 7.89 -11.21
CA MET A 1 24.96 7.63 -9.76
C MET A 1 24.67 6.15 -9.57
N ASP A 2 25.61 5.43 -9.03
CA ASP A 2 25.42 4.01 -8.75
C ASP A 2 24.62 3.85 -7.46
N ILE A 3 23.38 3.41 -7.59
CA ILE A 3 22.57 3.05 -6.43
C ILE A 3 22.79 1.57 -6.18
N SER A 4 23.61 1.26 -5.18
CA SER A 4 23.79 -0.13 -4.75
C SER A 4 22.83 -0.43 -3.61
N PHE A 5 22.09 -1.52 -3.74
CA PHE A 5 21.20 -1.98 -2.69
C PHE A 5 21.94 -2.99 -1.80
N SER A 6 21.68 -2.93 -0.49
CA SER A 6 22.22 -3.91 0.45
C SER A 6 21.56 -5.28 0.26
N GLU A 7 22.14 -6.32 0.86
CA GLU A 7 21.53 -7.66 0.85
C GLU A 7 20.14 -7.64 1.49
N GLN A 8 19.96 -6.84 2.55
CA GLN A 8 18.67 -6.68 3.21
C GLN A 8 17.65 -6.04 2.27
N ASP A 9 18.05 -5.06 1.48
CA ASP A 9 17.17 -4.42 0.51
C ASP A 9 16.75 -5.41 -0.59
N LEU A 10 17.67 -6.23 -1.08
CA LEU A 10 17.38 -7.24 -2.08
C LEU A 10 16.46 -8.33 -1.53
N GLN A 11 16.64 -8.72 -0.27
CA GLN A 11 15.77 -9.67 0.40
C GLN A 11 14.36 -9.09 0.56
N PHE A 12 14.24 -7.83 0.97
CA PHE A 12 12.98 -7.12 1.06
C PHE A 12 12.25 -7.12 -0.29
N LYS A 13 12.96 -6.80 -1.36
CA LYS A 13 12.43 -6.80 -2.72
C LYS A 13 11.86 -8.18 -3.10
N GLU A 14 12.59 -9.25 -2.77
CA GLU A 14 12.13 -10.62 -3.02
C GLU A 14 10.88 -10.97 -2.22
N GLU A 15 10.78 -10.54 -0.98
CA GLU A 15 9.59 -10.76 -0.14
C GLU A 15 8.36 -10.10 -0.74
N ILE A 16 8.48 -8.85 -1.21
CA ILE A 16 7.38 -8.13 -1.86
C ILE A 16 6.98 -8.85 -3.15
N ARG A 17 7.95 -9.21 -3.98
CA ARG A 17 7.71 -9.91 -5.24
C ARG A 17 7.00 -11.23 -5.02
N SER A 18 7.45 -12.02 -4.06
CA SER A 18 6.87 -13.31 -3.72
C SER A 18 5.41 -13.16 -3.24
N GLY A 19 5.14 -12.18 -2.40
CA GLY A 19 3.78 -11.89 -1.95
C GLY A 19 2.85 -11.50 -3.10
N LEU A 20 3.36 -10.71 -4.05
CA LEU A 20 2.59 -10.32 -5.23
C LEU A 20 2.35 -11.51 -6.17
N GLU A 21 3.32 -12.39 -6.35
CA GLU A 21 3.16 -13.56 -7.22
C GLU A 21 2.17 -14.57 -6.64
N ASN A 22 2.21 -14.79 -5.33
CA ASN A 22 1.46 -15.87 -4.70
C ASN A 22 0.05 -15.47 -4.27
N ASP A 23 -0.15 -14.24 -3.81
CA ASP A 23 -1.37 -13.86 -3.09
C ASP A 23 -2.18 -12.73 -3.77
N PHE A 24 -1.66 -12.14 -4.82
CA PHE A 24 -2.36 -11.04 -5.50
C PHE A 24 -3.66 -11.54 -6.16
N PRO A 25 -4.80 -10.83 -5.98
CA PRO A 25 -6.07 -11.27 -6.55
C PRO A 25 -6.01 -11.46 -8.06
N SER A 26 -6.32 -12.67 -8.54
CA SER A 26 -6.21 -13.03 -9.95
C SER A 26 -7.16 -12.23 -10.84
N HIS A 27 -8.37 -11.93 -10.37
CA HIS A 27 -9.36 -11.18 -11.15
C HIS A 27 -8.87 -9.75 -11.45
N ILE A 28 -8.14 -9.12 -10.52
CA ILE A 28 -7.56 -7.80 -10.73
C ILE A 28 -6.38 -7.89 -11.70
N ARG A 29 -5.55 -8.92 -11.56
CA ARG A 29 -4.42 -9.14 -12.46
C ARG A 29 -4.88 -9.33 -13.90
N GLU A 30 -5.91 -10.12 -14.12
CA GLU A 30 -6.46 -10.36 -15.44
C GLU A 30 -6.99 -9.07 -16.07
N LYS A 31 -7.76 -8.28 -15.32
CA LYS A 31 -8.28 -6.99 -15.82
C LYS A 31 -7.16 -6.03 -16.17
N GLN A 32 -6.14 -5.92 -15.33
CA GLN A 32 -4.98 -5.06 -15.59
C GLN A 32 -4.23 -5.48 -16.85
N ASN A 33 -4.02 -6.79 -17.03
CA ASN A 33 -3.31 -7.31 -18.18
C ASN A 33 -4.10 -7.13 -19.49
N GLN A 34 -5.43 -7.14 -19.42
CA GLN A 34 -6.31 -6.96 -20.58
C GLN A 34 -6.70 -5.51 -20.82
N GLY A 35 -6.29 -4.59 -19.97
CA GLY A 35 -6.65 -3.19 -20.07
C GLY A 35 -8.11 -2.89 -19.73
N ILE A 36 -8.77 -3.77 -18.98
CA ILE A 36 -10.15 -3.59 -18.55
C ILE A 36 -10.19 -2.66 -17.35
N ALA A 37 -11.09 -1.67 -17.36
CA ALA A 37 -11.24 -0.73 -16.26
C ALA A 37 -11.67 -1.44 -14.97
N LEU A 38 -11.04 -1.06 -13.86
CA LEU A 38 -11.36 -1.61 -12.54
C LEU A 38 -12.62 -0.94 -11.99
N THR A 39 -13.47 -1.74 -11.34
CA THR A 39 -14.62 -1.24 -10.61
C THR A 39 -14.18 -0.70 -9.23
N LYS A 40 -15.11 -0.03 -8.54
CA LYS A 40 -14.89 0.39 -7.15
C LYS A 40 -14.56 -0.83 -6.27
N ASP A 41 -15.29 -1.93 -6.44
CA ASP A 41 -15.09 -3.14 -5.64
C ASP A 41 -13.71 -3.75 -5.91
N ASP A 42 -13.23 -3.75 -7.15
CA ASP A 42 -11.89 -4.21 -7.49
C ASP A 42 -10.83 -3.39 -6.74
N ARG A 43 -10.99 -2.09 -6.67
CA ARG A 43 -10.06 -1.20 -5.98
C ARG A 43 -10.09 -1.42 -4.48
N ILE A 44 -11.26 -1.65 -3.91
CA ILE A 44 -11.41 -2.00 -2.50
C ILE A 44 -10.71 -3.32 -2.21
N ASP A 45 -10.89 -4.33 -3.06
CA ASP A 45 -10.23 -5.63 -2.90
C ASP A 45 -8.71 -5.50 -2.94
N PHE A 46 -8.18 -4.68 -3.83
CA PHE A 46 -6.75 -4.42 -3.90
C PHE A 46 -6.22 -3.79 -2.61
N HIS A 47 -6.92 -2.77 -2.09
CA HIS A 47 -6.50 -2.13 -0.85
C HIS A 47 -6.60 -3.07 0.36
N LYS A 48 -7.61 -3.93 0.39
CA LYS A 48 -7.72 -4.97 1.43
C LYS A 48 -6.58 -5.97 1.34
N PHE A 49 -6.17 -6.34 0.13
CA PHE A 49 -4.99 -7.18 -0.07
C PHE A 49 -3.74 -6.52 0.51
N LEU A 50 -3.54 -5.23 0.24
CA LEU A 50 -2.42 -4.48 0.81
C LEU A 50 -2.46 -4.49 2.34
N TYR A 51 -3.63 -4.28 2.92
CA TYR A 51 -3.79 -4.30 4.36
C TYR A 51 -3.47 -5.67 4.97
N GLU A 52 -3.96 -6.75 4.37
CA GLU A 52 -3.70 -8.11 4.83
C GLU A 52 -2.21 -8.45 4.79
N LYS A 53 -1.48 -7.93 3.82
CA LYS A 53 -0.03 -8.10 3.71
C LYS A 53 0.75 -7.22 4.68
N GLY A 54 0.08 -6.28 5.35
CA GLY A 54 0.73 -5.29 6.20
C GLY A 54 1.35 -4.14 5.42
N TRP A 55 0.99 -3.96 4.16
CA TRP A 55 1.59 -2.95 3.27
C TRP A 55 0.75 -1.69 3.09
N ALA A 56 -0.47 -1.65 3.64
CA ALA A 56 -1.38 -0.51 3.41
C ALA A 56 -0.78 0.81 3.87
N GLY A 57 -0.15 0.83 5.04
CA GLY A 57 0.55 2.02 5.54
C GLY A 57 2.01 2.06 5.11
N TYR A 58 2.29 1.86 3.82
CA TYR A 58 3.67 1.70 3.32
C TYR A 58 4.56 2.91 3.61
N ASN A 59 3.99 4.10 3.75
CA ASN A 59 4.73 5.33 4.06
C ASN A 59 4.34 5.96 5.40
N TRP A 60 3.64 5.20 6.25
CA TRP A 60 3.20 5.69 7.57
C TRP A 60 4.18 5.26 8.66
N PRO A 61 4.28 6.07 9.75
CA PRO A 61 5.03 5.65 10.94
C PRO A 61 4.42 4.41 11.59
N VAL A 62 5.26 3.57 12.19
CA VAL A 62 4.82 2.37 12.92
C VAL A 62 3.81 2.72 14.00
N LYS A 63 4.00 3.85 14.67
CA LYS A 63 3.13 4.34 15.74
C LYS A 63 1.65 4.40 15.34
N TYR A 64 1.37 4.64 14.06
CA TYR A 64 0.01 4.80 13.54
C TYR A 64 -0.45 3.61 12.69
N GLY A 65 0.23 2.49 12.81
CA GLY A 65 -0.11 1.29 12.05
C GLY A 65 0.62 1.15 10.73
N GLY A 66 1.62 1.99 10.48
CA GLY A 66 2.42 1.94 9.27
C GLY A 66 3.56 0.93 9.35
N THR A 67 4.27 0.79 8.24
CA THR A 67 5.38 -0.14 8.11
C THR A 67 6.67 0.37 8.74
N GLY A 68 6.83 1.68 8.82
CA GLY A 68 8.10 2.28 9.24
C GLY A 68 9.23 2.06 8.24
N TRP A 69 8.92 1.73 7.00
CA TRP A 69 9.94 1.47 5.99
C TRP A 69 10.78 2.70 5.68
N SER A 70 12.05 2.46 5.35
CA SER A 70 12.95 3.50 4.87
C SER A 70 12.51 3.99 3.48
N LEU A 71 13.07 5.11 3.04
CA LEU A 71 12.79 5.62 1.69
C LEU A 71 13.19 4.62 0.61
N VAL A 72 14.29 3.89 0.81
CA VAL A 72 14.73 2.85 -0.13
C VAL A 72 13.71 1.72 -0.20
N GLN A 73 13.22 1.26 0.95
CA GLN A 73 12.20 0.21 1.00
C GLN A 73 10.89 0.64 0.35
N ILE A 74 10.45 1.88 0.58
CA ILE A 74 9.25 2.43 -0.07
C ILE A 74 9.44 2.47 -1.58
N TYR A 75 10.61 2.90 -2.05
CA TYR A 75 10.93 2.93 -3.47
C TYR A 75 10.87 1.52 -4.08
N LEU A 76 11.49 0.55 -3.43
CA LEU A 76 11.49 -0.84 -3.90
C LEU A 76 10.08 -1.42 -3.93
N PHE A 77 9.28 -1.13 -2.91
CA PHE A 77 7.88 -1.58 -2.85
C PHE A 77 7.06 -1.04 -4.02
N LEU A 78 7.09 0.28 -4.23
CA LEU A 78 6.34 0.91 -5.32
C LEU A 78 6.81 0.42 -6.68
N ASN A 79 8.11 0.19 -6.83
CA ASN A 79 8.71 -0.31 -8.07
C ASN A 79 8.23 -1.75 -8.37
N GLU A 80 8.16 -2.61 -7.36
CA GLU A 80 7.66 -3.98 -7.52
C GLU A 80 6.16 -4.00 -7.86
N LEU A 81 5.37 -3.10 -7.28
CA LEU A 81 3.95 -2.96 -7.64
C LEU A 81 3.81 -2.58 -9.12
N ALA A 82 4.61 -1.63 -9.59
CA ALA A 82 4.59 -1.22 -11.00
C ALA A 82 5.03 -2.36 -11.92
N TYR A 83 6.04 -3.10 -11.52
CA TYR A 83 6.56 -4.25 -12.30
C TYR A 83 5.52 -5.36 -12.45
N ALA A 84 4.74 -5.58 -11.39
CA ALA A 84 3.68 -6.59 -11.40
C ALA A 84 2.39 -6.09 -12.06
N ASN A 85 2.40 -4.87 -12.61
CA ASN A 85 1.23 -4.23 -13.23
C ASN A 85 0.04 -4.11 -12.26
N CYS A 86 0.34 -3.77 -11.00
CA CYS A 86 -0.70 -3.55 -9.99
C CYS A 86 -1.44 -2.23 -10.24
N PRO A 87 -2.71 -2.12 -9.79
CA PRO A 87 -3.42 -0.84 -9.84
C PRO A 87 -2.71 0.24 -9.02
N THR A 88 -2.97 1.49 -9.38
CA THR A 88 -2.47 2.63 -8.59
C THR A 88 -3.14 2.63 -7.22
N ILE A 89 -2.34 2.80 -6.17
CA ILE A 89 -2.87 2.97 -4.81
C ILE A 89 -3.60 4.31 -4.76
N LEU A 90 -4.85 4.29 -4.28
CA LEU A 90 -5.64 5.51 -4.17
C LEU A 90 -5.06 6.39 -3.05
N PRO A 91 -4.70 7.65 -3.36
CA PRO A 91 -3.93 8.46 -2.42
C PRO A 91 -4.76 9.19 -1.36
N PHE A 92 -6.06 9.32 -1.55
CA PHE A 92 -6.86 10.24 -0.74
C PHE A 92 -6.80 9.91 0.76
N GLY A 93 -7.07 8.68 1.15
CA GLY A 93 -7.00 8.27 2.55
C GLY A 93 -5.57 8.13 3.04
N LEU A 94 -4.75 7.36 2.32
CA LEU A 94 -3.41 6.98 2.77
C LEU A 94 -2.40 8.13 2.72
N ASN A 95 -2.43 8.93 1.65
CA ASN A 95 -1.39 9.93 1.42
C ASN A 95 -1.84 11.37 1.72
N MET A 96 -3.13 11.61 1.86
CA MET A 96 -3.67 12.95 2.09
C MET A 96 -4.35 13.08 3.45
N VAL A 97 -5.46 12.40 3.68
CA VAL A 97 -6.24 12.54 4.91
C VAL A 97 -5.53 11.91 6.11
N GLY A 98 -5.00 10.70 5.96
CA GLY A 98 -4.32 9.99 7.04
C GLY A 98 -3.17 10.80 7.65
N PRO A 99 -2.21 11.27 6.85
CA PRO A 99 -1.13 12.12 7.38
C PRO A 99 -1.58 13.38 8.09
N VAL A 100 -2.66 14.02 7.62
CA VAL A 100 -3.22 15.19 8.33
C VAL A 100 -3.75 14.78 9.69
N ILE A 101 -4.47 13.66 9.75
CA ILE A 101 -5.06 13.19 11.02
C ILE A 101 -3.96 12.80 12.01
N TYR A 102 -2.96 12.02 11.61
CA TYR A 102 -1.93 11.60 12.57
C TYR A 102 -0.99 12.73 12.96
N THR A 103 -0.86 13.78 12.16
CA THR A 103 -0.02 14.95 12.46
C THR A 103 -0.76 15.96 13.33
N TYR A 104 -2.01 16.27 13.01
CA TYR A 104 -2.76 17.38 13.62
C TYR A 104 -3.99 16.95 14.40
N GLY A 105 -4.47 15.73 14.22
CA GLY A 105 -5.68 15.26 14.90
C GLY A 105 -5.45 15.00 16.39
N ASN A 106 -6.53 15.01 17.15
CA ASN A 106 -6.49 14.57 18.54
C ASN A 106 -6.52 13.04 18.65
N GLN A 107 -6.32 12.49 19.84
CA GLN A 107 -6.24 11.04 20.02
C GLN A 107 -7.55 10.33 19.61
N HIS A 108 -8.70 10.94 19.89
CA HIS A 108 -10.00 10.36 19.49
C HIS A 108 -10.11 10.24 17.97
N GLN A 109 -9.70 11.27 17.22
CA GLN A 109 -9.73 11.25 15.75
C GLN A 109 -8.77 10.21 15.21
N LYS A 110 -7.57 10.10 15.78
CA LYS A 110 -6.58 9.10 15.38
C LYS A 110 -7.12 7.69 15.59
N ASP A 111 -7.68 7.41 16.76
CA ASP A 111 -8.19 6.07 17.10
C ASP A 111 -9.40 5.68 16.24
N LYS A 112 -10.21 6.67 15.84
CA LYS A 112 -11.43 6.44 15.07
C LYS A 112 -11.15 6.25 13.58
N PHE A 113 -10.33 7.10 12.99
CA PHE A 113 -10.20 7.19 11.53
C PHE A 113 -8.99 6.45 10.96
N LEU A 114 -7.85 6.43 11.64
CA LEU A 114 -6.62 5.85 11.08
C LEU A 114 -6.75 4.35 10.78
N PRO A 115 -7.30 3.51 11.68
CA PRO A 115 -7.49 2.09 11.37
C PRO A 115 -8.42 1.87 10.18
N ASP A 116 -9.49 2.66 10.06
CA ASP A 116 -10.44 2.52 8.95
C ASP A 116 -9.82 2.91 7.60
N ILE A 117 -8.93 3.90 7.60
CA ILE A 117 -8.21 4.29 6.39
C ILE A 117 -7.28 3.16 5.94
N LEU A 118 -6.53 2.56 6.87
CA LEU A 118 -5.63 1.45 6.56
C LEU A 118 -6.37 0.23 6.04
N LYS A 119 -7.52 -0.10 6.65
CA LYS A 119 -8.34 -1.24 6.25
C LYS A 119 -9.18 -0.96 5.00
N PHE A 120 -9.21 0.28 4.58
CA PHE A 120 -10.04 0.74 3.47
C PHE A 120 -11.53 0.51 3.69
N ASN A 121 -11.96 0.63 4.96
CA ASN A 121 -13.38 0.56 5.32
C ASN A 121 -14.12 1.86 5.00
N SER A 122 -13.39 2.99 4.94
CA SER A 122 -13.94 4.29 4.58
C SER A 122 -13.50 4.64 3.16
N TRP A 123 -14.46 4.78 2.28
CA TRP A 123 -14.21 5.22 0.91
C TRP A 123 -14.20 6.75 0.86
N CYS A 124 -13.09 7.33 0.50
CA CYS A 124 -13.00 8.78 0.30
C CYS A 124 -13.61 9.14 -1.05
N LYS A 125 -14.74 9.82 -1.00
CA LYS A 125 -15.44 10.32 -2.19
C LYS A 125 -14.88 11.67 -2.60
#